data_e3da48e9755ecc39a64a756825e75af1
#
_entry.id   e3da48e9755ecc39a64a756825e75af1
#
_cell.length_a   1.000
_cell.length_b   1.000
_cell.length_c   1.000
_cell.angle_alpha   90.00
_cell.angle_beta   90.00
_cell.angle_gamma   90.00
#
_symmetry.space_group_name_H-M   'P 1'
#
loop_
_entity.id
_entity.type
_entity.pdbx_description
1 polymer ?
#
loop_
_entity_poly.entity_id
_entity_poly.type
_entity_poly.pdbx_seq_one_letter_code
_entity_poly.pdbx_strand_id
1 'polypeptide(L)'
;MRPIHALTVGLLLSASIAASAKTPVPIEAFARSSKVTMPRLSPDGRHVTLVTDMDGGNYALNVLRVADMQRTAMLRLPRYQLPTQVLWVSDERLVIGKGRKFGSLEQPRAMGEIIATDYDGKNQTYVYGPERGARNAGLVPGYGFIEGVPEPLDGTFYMRTWQPENANRSLLYAMDARKTTQREIASIAANDMSFVLRADGAPMYAYGTDNDDNYLLYR
;
A
#
# COMPACT_ATOMS: atom_id res chain seq x y z
N MET A 1 -43.56 78.15 -41.41
CA MET A 1 -43.34 76.67 -41.47
C MET A 1 -42.04 76.32 -40.76
N ARG A 2 -42.12 75.74 -39.62
CA ARG A 2 -40.96 75.37 -38.84
C ARG A 2 -40.85 73.84 -38.87
N PRO A 3 -39.69 73.21 -39.15
CA PRO A 3 -39.54 71.78 -39.06
C PRO A 3 -39.22 71.31 -37.60
N ILE A 4 -39.87 70.25 -37.20
CA ILE A 4 -39.77 69.62 -35.93
C ILE A 4 -38.53 68.69 -35.97
N HIS A 5 -37.61 68.90 -35.06
CA HIS A 5 -36.46 67.97 -34.88
C HIS A 5 -36.87 66.82 -33.94
N ALA A 6 -36.90 65.65 -34.46
CA ALA A 6 -37.09 64.44 -33.68
C ALA A 6 -35.76 64.03 -32.98
N LEU A 7 -35.80 64.07 -31.69
CA LEU A 7 -34.67 63.64 -30.83
C LEU A 7 -34.75 62.09 -30.57
N THR A 8 -33.87 61.33 -31.18
CA THR A 8 -33.81 59.90 -31.00
C THR A 8 -32.93 59.62 -29.77
N VAL A 9 -33.54 59.20 -28.66
CA VAL A 9 -32.83 58.73 -27.45
C VAL A 9 -32.43 57.28 -27.64
N GLY A 10 -31.12 56.99 -27.80
CA GLY A 10 -30.58 55.70 -27.87
C GLY A 10 -30.41 55.11 -26.45
N LEU A 11 -31.13 54.05 -26.13
CA LEU A 11 -31.06 53.30 -24.88
C LEU A 11 -29.88 52.29 -24.98
N LEU A 12 -28.75 52.62 -24.37
CA LEU A 12 -27.62 51.69 -24.22
C LEU A 12 -27.94 50.65 -23.13
N LEU A 13 -28.31 49.43 -23.53
CA LEU A 13 -28.39 48.28 -22.62
C LEU A 13 -26.97 47.85 -22.25
N SER A 14 -26.52 48.17 -21.05
CA SER A 14 -25.31 47.63 -20.44
C SER A 14 -25.56 46.19 -19.97
N ALA A 15 -25.18 45.21 -20.77
CA ALA A 15 -25.17 43.82 -20.36
C ALA A 15 -24.04 43.60 -19.34
N SER A 16 -24.37 43.58 -18.07
CA SER A 16 -23.44 43.16 -16.98
C SER A 16 -23.18 41.68 -17.11
N ILE A 17 -22.00 41.31 -17.63
CA ILE A 17 -21.51 39.94 -17.58
C ILE A 17 -21.13 39.68 -16.12
N ALA A 18 -22.02 39.02 -15.38
CA ALA A 18 -21.72 38.50 -14.06
C ALA A 18 -20.66 37.42 -14.23
N ALA A 19 -19.39 37.76 -13.99
CA ALA A 19 -18.33 36.77 -13.87
C ALA A 19 -18.68 35.85 -12.68
N SER A 20 -19.09 34.61 -12.96
CA SER A 20 -19.25 33.58 -11.92
C SER A 20 -17.89 33.36 -11.27
N ALA A 21 -17.66 34.03 -10.16
CA ALA A 21 -16.50 33.74 -9.31
C ALA A 21 -16.63 32.28 -8.87
N LYS A 22 -15.71 31.42 -9.32
CA LYS A 22 -15.62 30.05 -8.83
C LYS A 22 -15.47 30.10 -7.30
N THR A 23 -16.40 29.49 -6.59
CA THR A 23 -16.31 29.38 -5.12
C THR A 23 -14.95 28.84 -4.75
N PRO A 24 -14.16 29.50 -3.88
CA PRO A 24 -12.87 29.00 -3.45
C PRO A 24 -13.03 27.61 -2.87
N VAL A 25 -12.14 26.69 -3.25
CA VAL A 25 -12.14 25.35 -2.66
C VAL A 25 -11.82 25.48 -1.17
N PRO A 26 -12.67 24.98 -0.26
CA PRO A 26 -12.42 25.06 1.18
C PRO A 26 -11.08 24.42 1.54
N ILE A 27 -10.35 24.98 2.51
CA ILE A 27 -9.04 24.46 2.93
C ILE A 27 -9.12 23.00 3.40
N GLU A 28 -10.26 22.62 3.95
CA GLU A 28 -10.55 21.25 4.41
C GLU A 28 -10.52 20.23 3.26
N ALA A 29 -10.80 20.66 2.03
CA ALA A 29 -10.72 19.78 0.86
C ALA A 29 -9.28 19.37 0.54
N PHE A 30 -8.29 20.21 0.88
CA PHE A 30 -6.88 19.91 0.71
C PHE A 30 -6.32 19.05 1.85
N ALA A 31 -6.96 19.06 3.02
CA ALA A 31 -6.58 18.27 4.19
C ALA A 31 -7.21 16.87 4.22
N ARG A 32 -8.10 16.55 3.28
CA ARG A 32 -8.76 15.24 3.22
C ARG A 32 -7.82 14.18 2.68
N SER A 33 -7.61 13.12 3.45
CA SER A 33 -6.99 11.90 2.95
C SER A 33 -7.92 11.19 1.96
N SER A 34 -7.34 10.58 0.92
CA SER A 34 -8.13 9.75 0.02
C SER A 34 -8.73 8.57 0.77
N LYS A 35 -10.03 8.32 0.57
CA LYS A 35 -10.70 7.12 1.12
C LYS A 35 -10.33 5.84 0.37
N VAL A 36 -9.73 5.97 -0.80
CA VAL A 36 -9.27 4.84 -1.62
C VAL A 36 -7.79 5.03 -1.92
N THR A 37 -7.00 4.03 -1.60
CA THR A 37 -5.54 4.06 -1.75
C THR A 37 -5.03 2.74 -2.32
N MET A 38 -3.75 2.69 -2.67
CA MET A 38 -3.00 1.49 -3.08
C MET A 38 -3.64 0.70 -4.23
N PRO A 39 -4.02 1.33 -5.36
CA PRO A 39 -4.44 0.56 -6.53
C PRO A 39 -3.27 -0.30 -7.02
N ARG A 40 -3.54 -1.59 -7.26
CA ARG A 40 -2.59 -2.55 -7.84
C ARG A 40 -3.32 -3.43 -8.84
N LEU A 41 -2.88 -3.38 -10.09
CA LEU A 41 -3.39 -4.26 -11.14
C LEU A 41 -2.76 -5.65 -10.99
N SER A 42 -3.53 -6.71 -11.23
CA SER A 42 -2.98 -8.07 -11.34
C SER A 42 -2.09 -8.18 -12.60
N PRO A 43 -1.13 -9.11 -12.64
CA PRO A 43 -0.23 -9.25 -13.78
C PRO A 43 -0.96 -9.49 -15.11
N ASP A 44 -2.05 -10.26 -15.09
CA ASP A 44 -2.90 -10.53 -16.26
C ASP A 44 -3.89 -9.39 -16.60
N GLY A 45 -3.92 -8.31 -15.81
CA GLY A 45 -4.80 -7.15 -16.00
C GLY A 45 -6.27 -7.39 -15.66
N ARG A 46 -6.65 -8.56 -15.16
CA ARG A 46 -8.07 -8.92 -14.93
C ARG A 46 -8.62 -8.42 -13.61
N HIS A 47 -7.77 -8.16 -12.63
CA HIS A 47 -8.17 -7.73 -11.30
C HIS A 47 -7.40 -6.49 -10.86
N VAL A 48 -8.03 -5.67 -10.04
CA VAL A 48 -7.40 -4.54 -9.38
C VAL A 48 -7.69 -4.59 -7.88
N THR A 49 -6.67 -4.35 -7.06
CA THR A 49 -6.85 -4.19 -5.61
C THR A 49 -6.98 -2.73 -5.25
N LEU A 50 -7.77 -2.44 -4.21
CA LEU A 50 -7.94 -1.12 -3.63
C LEU A 50 -8.05 -1.25 -2.11
N VAL A 51 -7.36 -0.39 -1.37
CA VAL A 51 -7.56 -0.24 0.07
C VAL A 51 -8.56 0.87 0.30
N THR A 52 -9.63 0.58 1.04
CA THR A 52 -10.69 1.55 1.35
C THR A 52 -10.68 1.87 2.84
N ASP A 53 -10.65 3.16 3.16
CA ASP A 53 -10.96 3.67 4.50
C ASP A 53 -12.48 3.69 4.68
N MET A 54 -12.98 2.91 5.63
CA MET A 54 -14.40 2.75 5.94
C MET A 54 -14.82 3.61 7.13
N ASP A 55 -14.00 4.56 7.52
CA ASP A 55 -14.15 5.43 8.68
C ASP A 55 -14.04 4.69 10.05
N GLY A 56 -13.84 5.44 11.09
CA GLY A 56 -13.76 4.90 12.47
C GLY A 56 -12.54 3.98 12.71
N GLY A 57 -11.51 4.07 11.88
CA GLY A 57 -10.32 3.22 11.97
C GLY A 57 -10.52 1.82 11.35
N ASN A 58 -11.54 1.64 10.51
CA ASN A 58 -11.80 0.40 9.80
C ASN A 58 -11.27 0.49 8.36
N TYR A 59 -10.56 -0.54 7.92
CA TYR A 59 -9.98 -0.61 6.58
C TYR A 59 -10.29 -1.95 5.94
N ALA A 60 -10.45 -1.94 4.61
CA ALA A 60 -10.64 -3.15 3.84
C ALA A 60 -9.79 -3.13 2.58
N LEU A 61 -9.19 -4.27 2.26
CA LEU A 61 -8.67 -4.55 0.93
C LEU A 61 -9.81 -5.12 0.09
N ASN A 62 -10.10 -4.48 -1.02
CA ASN A 62 -11.06 -4.97 -2.01
C ASN A 62 -10.31 -5.44 -3.24
N VAL A 63 -10.75 -6.54 -3.82
CA VAL A 63 -10.34 -7.01 -5.14
C VAL A 63 -11.53 -6.86 -6.08
N LEU A 64 -11.34 -6.15 -7.18
CA LEU A 64 -12.36 -5.90 -8.19
C LEU A 64 -11.95 -6.55 -9.50
N ARG A 65 -12.90 -7.10 -10.24
CA ARG A 65 -12.71 -7.52 -11.61
C ARG A 65 -12.70 -6.29 -12.53
N VAL A 66 -11.68 -6.13 -13.35
CA VAL A 66 -11.51 -4.93 -14.19
C VAL A 66 -12.63 -4.79 -15.22
N ALA A 67 -13.13 -5.89 -15.79
CA ALA A 67 -14.11 -5.87 -16.87
C ALA A 67 -15.46 -5.20 -16.51
N ASP A 68 -15.88 -5.30 -15.26
CA ASP A 68 -17.18 -4.81 -14.80
C ASP A 68 -17.12 -4.09 -13.45
N MET A 69 -15.93 -3.95 -12.89
CA MET A 69 -15.66 -3.35 -11.57
C MET A 69 -16.41 -4.05 -10.43
N GLN A 70 -16.87 -5.29 -10.62
CA GLN A 70 -17.49 -6.05 -9.56
C GLN A 70 -16.46 -6.57 -8.56
N ARG A 71 -16.80 -6.49 -7.29
CA ARG A 71 -15.94 -6.96 -6.21
C ARG A 71 -15.96 -8.49 -6.14
N THR A 72 -14.77 -9.10 -6.29
CA THR A 72 -14.56 -10.55 -6.14
C THR A 72 -14.20 -10.94 -4.72
N ALA A 73 -13.49 -10.06 -4.00
CA ALA A 73 -13.13 -10.29 -2.60
C ALA A 73 -13.12 -9.01 -1.77
N MET A 74 -13.33 -9.15 -0.47
CA MET A 74 -13.16 -8.11 0.53
C MET A 74 -12.51 -8.70 1.77
N LEU A 75 -11.29 -8.26 2.07
CA LEU A 75 -10.58 -8.60 3.29
C LEU A 75 -10.67 -7.43 4.26
N ARG A 76 -11.40 -7.61 5.36
CA ARG A 76 -11.45 -6.66 6.47
C ARG A 76 -10.36 -6.98 7.47
N LEU A 77 -9.61 -5.97 7.86
CA LEU A 77 -8.63 -6.08 8.93
C LEU A 77 -9.25 -5.64 10.27
N PRO A 78 -8.69 -6.06 11.40
CA PRO A 78 -9.10 -5.56 12.69
C PRO A 78 -9.03 -4.03 12.75
N ARG A 79 -9.83 -3.43 13.64
CA ARG A 79 -9.87 -1.98 13.80
C ARG A 79 -8.47 -1.39 14.01
N TYR A 80 -8.18 -0.26 13.36
CA TYR A 80 -6.88 0.42 13.30
C TYR A 80 -5.78 -0.34 12.55
N GLN A 81 -6.07 -1.52 12.01
CA GLN A 81 -5.15 -2.21 11.11
C GLN A 81 -5.52 -1.96 9.64
N LEU A 82 -4.50 -1.82 8.81
CA LEU A 82 -4.66 -1.59 7.38
C LEU A 82 -3.54 -2.27 6.59
N PRO A 83 -3.75 -2.56 5.30
CA PRO A 83 -2.64 -2.92 4.42
C PRO A 83 -1.66 -1.73 4.31
N THR A 84 -0.38 -1.98 4.50
CA THR A 84 0.70 -1.02 4.22
C THR A 84 1.42 -1.33 2.93
N GLN A 85 1.26 -2.56 2.45
CA GLN A 85 1.81 -3.02 1.19
C GLN A 85 0.93 -4.13 0.62
N VAL A 86 0.69 -4.10 -0.69
CA VAL A 86 -0.06 -5.13 -1.41
C VAL A 86 0.68 -5.43 -2.70
N LEU A 87 1.10 -6.69 -2.89
CA LEU A 87 1.79 -7.15 -4.08
C LEU A 87 1.15 -8.43 -4.62
N TRP A 88 1.01 -8.50 -5.94
CA TRP A 88 0.68 -9.74 -6.63
C TRP A 88 1.94 -10.59 -6.75
N VAL A 89 1.84 -11.86 -6.42
CA VAL A 89 2.91 -12.86 -6.57
C VAL A 89 2.62 -13.81 -7.73
N SER A 90 1.39 -13.79 -8.23
CA SER A 90 0.93 -14.45 -9.45
C SER A 90 -0.36 -13.77 -9.94
N ASP A 91 -0.94 -14.23 -11.06
CA ASP A 91 -2.23 -13.72 -11.55
C ASP A 91 -3.38 -13.91 -10.56
N GLU A 92 -3.26 -14.88 -9.66
CA GLU A 92 -4.31 -15.27 -8.73
C GLU A 92 -4.05 -14.93 -7.28
N ARG A 93 -2.79 -14.72 -6.89
CA ARG A 93 -2.41 -14.63 -5.48
C ARG A 93 -1.69 -13.34 -5.16
N LEU A 94 -2.02 -12.80 -3.99
CA LEU A 94 -1.41 -11.58 -3.47
C LEU A 94 -0.91 -11.77 -2.03
N VAL A 95 0.10 -11.00 -1.67
CA VAL A 95 0.63 -10.86 -0.32
C VAL A 95 0.39 -9.44 0.19
N ILE A 96 0.14 -9.33 1.49
CA ILE A 96 -0.31 -8.11 2.14
C ILE A 96 0.52 -7.92 3.40
N GLY A 97 1.31 -6.85 3.45
CA GLY A 97 1.92 -6.36 4.67
C GLY A 97 0.90 -5.61 5.51
N LYS A 98 0.76 -5.97 6.79
CA LYS A 98 -0.15 -5.32 7.72
C LYS A 98 0.54 -4.17 8.45
N GLY A 99 -0.20 -3.12 8.70
CA GLY A 99 0.19 -2.00 9.53
C GLY A 99 -0.90 -1.54 10.46
N ARG A 100 -0.57 -0.57 11.30
CA ARG A 100 -1.46 0.05 12.26
C ARG A 100 -1.44 1.57 12.15
N LYS A 101 -2.62 2.20 12.29
CA LYS A 101 -2.80 3.63 12.29
C LYS A 101 -3.92 4.00 13.27
N PHE A 102 -3.63 4.79 14.30
CA PHE A 102 -4.60 5.16 15.31
C PHE A 102 -5.32 6.47 15.03
N GLY A 103 -4.66 7.44 14.44
CA GLY A 103 -5.19 8.77 14.15
C GLY A 103 -5.28 9.08 12.66
N SER A 104 -6.12 10.05 12.29
CA SER A 104 -6.28 10.47 10.88
C SER A 104 -5.01 11.07 10.30
N LEU A 105 -4.22 11.77 11.11
CA LEU A 105 -2.97 12.43 10.72
C LEU A 105 -1.72 11.56 10.91
N GLU A 106 -1.87 10.40 11.57
CA GLU A 106 -0.75 9.50 11.81
C GLU A 106 -0.37 8.75 10.53
N GLN A 107 0.93 8.56 10.32
CA GLN A 107 1.42 7.66 9.26
C GLN A 107 1.25 6.21 9.71
N PRO A 108 0.78 5.31 8.82
CA PRO A 108 0.73 3.90 9.12
C PRO A 108 2.10 3.32 9.47
N ARG A 109 2.17 2.53 10.54
CA ARG A 109 3.38 1.81 10.94
C ARG A 109 3.22 0.33 10.61
N ALA A 110 4.19 -0.24 9.89
CA ALA A 110 4.21 -1.67 9.60
C ALA A 110 4.27 -2.49 10.91
N MET A 111 3.51 -3.57 10.97
CA MET A 111 3.44 -4.46 12.13
C MET A 111 4.38 -5.66 12.01
N GLY A 112 5.07 -5.80 10.88
CA GLY A 112 5.90 -6.97 10.60
C GLY A 112 5.09 -8.24 10.37
N GLU A 113 3.82 -8.12 10.07
CA GLU A 113 2.91 -9.23 9.77
C GLU A 113 2.55 -9.26 8.29
N ILE A 114 2.62 -10.45 7.71
CA ILE A 114 2.31 -10.71 6.31
C ILE A 114 1.24 -11.78 6.21
N ILE A 115 0.20 -11.48 5.47
CA ILE A 115 -0.86 -12.42 5.10
C ILE A 115 -0.92 -12.56 3.58
N ALA A 116 -1.50 -13.65 3.10
CA ALA A 116 -1.74 -13.89 1.69
C ALA A 116 -3.18 -14.34 1.45
N THR A 117 -3.71 -14.07 0.25
CA THR A 117 -5.04 -14.49 -0.19
C THR A 117 -5.07 -14.63 -1.70
N ASP A 118 -6.03 -15.37 -2.23
CA ASP A 118 -6.32 -15.38 -3.66
C ASP A 118 -7.27 -14.22 -4.01
N TYR A 119 -7.36 -13.88 -5.31
CA TYR A 119 -8.19 -12.76 -5.82
C TYR A 119 -9.68 -12.87 -5.47
N ASP A 120 -10.16 -14.08 -5.18
CA ASP A 120 -11.55 -14.37 -4.77
C ASP A 120 -11.73 -14.42 -3.25
N GLY A 121 -10.68 -14.11 -2.48
CA GLY A 121 -10.68 -14.12 -1.03
C GLY A 121 -10.51 -15.48 -0.39
N LYS A 122 -10.30 -16.55 -1.18
CA LYS A 122 -10.02 -17.89 -0.67
C LYS A 122 -8.55 -18.07 -0.29
N ASN A 123 -8.25 -19.24 0.29
CA ASN A 123 -6.89 -19.65 0.66
C ASN A 123 -6.14 -18.58 1.47
N GLN A 124 -6.86 -17.90 2.37
CA GLN A 124 -6.22 -16.94 3.26
C GLN A 124 -5.23 -17.64 4.17
N THR A 125 -4.01 -17.11 4.19
CA THR A 125 -2.90 -17.70 4.95
C THR A 125 -2.17 -16.61 5.72
N TYR A 126 -1.88 -16.88 6.97
CA TYR A 126 -0.95 -16.09 7.76
C TYR A 126 0.48 -16.53 7.42
N VAL A 127 1.20 -15.73 6.65
CA VAL A 127 2.50 -16.13 6.09
C VAL A 127 3.63 -15.98 7.10
N TYR A 128 3.75 -14.79 7.69
CA TYR A 128 4.81 -14.48 8.65
C TYR A 128 4.41 -13.38 9.62
N GLY A 129 5.03 -13.35 10.81
CA GLY A 129 4.88 -12.29 11.79
C GLY A 129 4.70 -12.78 13.21
N PRO A 130 4.69 -11.85 14.20
CA PRO A 130 4.65 -12.19 15.62
C PRO A 130 3.40 -12.97 16.05
N GLU A 131 2.23 -12.69 15.46
CA GLU A 131 1.01 -13.45 15.80
C GLU A 131 1.09 -14.92 15.35
N ARG A 132 1.80 -15.22 14.25
CA ARG A 132 2.01 -16.58 13.79
C ARG A 132 2.94 -17.36 14.73
N GLY A 133 4.02 -16.72 15.18
CA GLY A 133 4.95 -17.31 16.15
C GLY A 133 4.25 -17.69 17.46
N ALA A 134 3.34 -16.84 17.93
CA ALA A 134 2.54 -17.13 19.13
C ALA A 134 1.56 -18.31 18.95
N ARG A 135 1.08 -18.54 17.71
CA ARG A 135 0.15 -19.64 17.39
C ARG A 135 0.82 -20.98 17.12
N ASN A 136 2.06 -20.97 16.66
CA ASN A 136 2.82 -22.17 16.32
C ASN A 136 3.95 -22.36 17.35
N ALA A 137 3.74 -23.21 18.34
CA ALA A 137 4.77 -23.55 19.32
C ALA A 137 6.05 -24.03 18.61
N GLY A 138 7.16 -23.31 18.80
CA GLY A 138 8.46 -23.64 18.26
C GLY A 138 8.97 -22.75 17.12
N LEU A 139 8.18 -21.80 16.63
CA LEU A 139 8.67 -20.75 15.73
C LEU A 139 9.15 -19.54 16.54
N VAL A 140 10.35 -19.05 16.22
CA VAL A 140 10.87 -17.81 16.80
C VAL A 140 9.98 -16.66 16.32
N PRO A 141 9.36 -15.88 17.23
CA PRO A 141 8.59 -14.72 16.86
C PRO A 141 9.49 -13.71 16.15
N GLY A 142 9.10 -13.30 14.95
CA GLY A 142 9.85 -12.33 14.16
C GLY A 142 8.91 -11.38 13.44
N TYR A 143 9.46 -10.29 12.98
CA TYR A 143 8.78 -9.30 12.16
C TYR A 143 9.26 -9.46 10.72
N GLY A 144 8.32 -9.56 9.77
CA GLY A 144 8.60 -9.69 8.34
C GLY A 144 8.18 -8.43 7.58
N PHE A 145 9.01 -8.01 6.63
CA PHE A 145 8.72 -6.85 5.79
C PHE A 145 8.97 -7.25 4.33
N ILE A 146 8.00 -6.98 3.47
CA ILE A 146 8.08 -7.34 2.05
C ILE A 146 9.08 -6.41 1.36
N GLU A 147 10.07 -6.97 0.67
CA GLU A 147 11.07 -6.23 -0.09
C GLU A 147 10.78 -6.23 -1.60
N GLY A 148 9.99 -7.18 -2.10
CA GLY A 148 9.61 -7.24 -3.50
C GLY A 148 9.13 -8.62 -3.94
N VAL A 149 9.03 -8.76 -5.26
CA VAL A 149 8.65 -10.01 -5.93
C VAL A 149 9.65 -10.30 -7.06
N PRO A 150 9.84 -11.56 -7.47
CA PRO A 150 10.66 -11.88 -8.65
C PRO A 150 10.00 -11.44 -9.94
N GLU A 151 10.80 -11.31 -10.99
CA GLU A 151 10.33 -11.12 -12.35
C GLU A 151 11.03 -12.16 -13.24
N PRO A 152 10.26 -13.09 -13.87
CA PRO A 152 8.80 -13.21 -13.84
C PRO A 152 8.26 -13.66 -12.47
N LEU A 153 6.98 -13.39 -12.21
CA LEU A 153 6.30 -13.82 -10.99
C LEU A 153 6.15 -15.35 -10.98
N ASP A 154 6.45 -15.98 -9.83
CA ASP A 154 6.44 -17.44 -9.65
C ASP A 154 5.68 -17.93 -8.40
N GLY A 155 4.95 -17.02 -7.74
CA GLY A 155 4.26 -17.29 -6.48
C GLY A 155 5.10 -17.05 -5.24
N THR A 156 6.34 -16.61 -5.40
CA THR A 156 7.22 -16.22 -4.29
C THR A 156 7.28 -14.70 -4.11
N PHE A 157 7.79 -14.28 -2.98
CA PHE A 157 8.13 -12.88 -2.69
C PHE A 157 9.37 -12.83 -1.80
N TYR A 158 10.03 -11.67 -1.78
CA TYR A 158 11.19 -11.43 -0.95
C TYR A 158 10.79 -10.73 0.32
N MET A 159 11.33 -11.21 1.44
CA MET A 159 11.01 -10.71 2.77
C MET A 159 12.29 -10.56 3.60
N ARG A 160 12.50 -9.38 4.14
CA ARG A 160 13.47 -9.21 5.22
C ARG A 160 12.80 -9.53 6.55
N THR A 161 13.59 -10.01 7.51
CA THR A 161 13.11 -10.27 8.86
C THR A 161 13.94 -9.51 9.88
N TRP A 162 13.24 -9.10 10.93
CA TRP A 162 13.84 -8.69 12.18
C TRP A 162 13.37 -9.64 13.29
N GLN A 163 14.32 -10.20 14.04
CA GLN A 163 14.07 -11.12 15.13
C GLN A 163 14.74 -10.58 16.40
N PRO A 164 14.01 -10.39 17.51
CA PRO A 164 14.59 -9.86 18.75
C PRO A 164 15.80 -10.66 19.25
N GLU A 165 15.82 -11.99 19.04
CA GLU A 165 16.91 -12.88 19.44
C GLU A 165 18.16 -12.73 18.56
N ASN A 166 18.02 -12.19 17.35
CA ASN A 166 19.08 -11.89 16.40
C ASN A 166 19.06 -10.42 15.99
N ALA A 167 18.85 -9.52 16.94
CA ALA A 167 18.64 -8.10 16.69
C ALA A 167 19.81 -7.38 15.99
N ASN A 168 21.00 -7.97 15.97
CA ASN A 168 22.19 -7.48 15.29
C ASN A 168 22.36 -8.00 13.86
N ARG A 169 21.36 -8.68 13.32
CA ARG A 169 21.38 -9.23 11.95
C ARG A 169 20.11 -8.92 11.20
N SER A 170 20.26 -8.66 9.92
CA SER A 170 19.16 -8.60 8.97
C SER A 170 19.24 -9.79 8.01
N LEU A 171 18.13 -10.49 7.87
CA LEU A 171 18.02 -11.69 7.05
C LEU A 171 17.04 -11.43 5.90
N LEU A 172 17.40 -11.88 4.72
CA LEU A 172 16.56 -11.84 3.53
C LEU A 172 16.15 -13.25 3.12
N TYR A 173 14.86 -13.45 2.91
CA TYR A 173 14.28 -14.73 2.50
C TYR A 173 13.50 -14.62 1.19
N ALA A 174 13.53 -15.67 0.37
CA ALA A 174 12.49 -15.98 -0.59
C ALA A 174 11.40 -16.79 0.12
N MET A 175 10.16 -16.33 0.04
CA MET A 175 8.99 -16.93 0.68
C MET A 175 8.03 -17.45 -0.37
N ASP A 176 7.58 -18.71 -0.26
CA ASP A 176 6.45 -19.24 -1.01
C ASP A 176 5.14 -18.75 -0.36
N ALA A 177 4.33 -18.01 -1.09
CA ALA A 177 3.10 -17.41 -0.56
C ALA A 177 1.98 -18.42 -0.29
N ARG A 178 2.04 -19.65 -0.79
CA ARG A 178 1.08 -20.73 -0.53
C ARG A 178 1.54 -21.69 0.55
N LYS A 179 2.76 -22.20 0.39
CA LYS A 179 3.33 -23.22 1.31
C LYS A 179 3.88 -22.62 2.58
N THR A 180 4.11 -21.30 2.58
CA THR A 180 4.75 -20.55 3.68
C THR A 180 6.14 -21.09 4.04
N THR A 181 6.81 -21.72 3.07
CA THR A 181 8.21 -22.14 3.19
C THR A 181 9.13 -20.97 2.87
N GLN A 182 10.26 -20.94 3.54
CA GLN A 182 11.27 -19.89 3.39
C GLN A 182 12.62 -20.46 3.02
N ARG A 183 13.36 -19.71 2.20
CA ARG A 183 14.76 -20.00 1.85
C ARG A 183 15.55 -18.71 2.03
N GLU A 184 16.58 -18.78 2.90
CA GLU A 184 17.49 -17.66 3.10
C GLU A 184 18.26 -17.34 1.81
N ILE A 185 18.33 -16.06 1.45
CA ILE A 185 19.05 -15.55 0.27
C ILE A 185 20.29 -14.80 0.71
N ALA A 186 20.18 -13.96 1.75
CA ALA A 186 21.26 -13.14 2.23
C ALA A 186 21.13 -12.87 3.73
N SER A 187 22.25 -12.52 4.33
CA SER A 187 22.36 -12.16 5.74
C SER A 187 23.44 -11.09 5.91
N ILE A 188 23.14 -10.06 6.68
CA ILE A 188 24.08 -8.99 7.02
C ILE A 188 24.15 -8.84 8.53
N ALA A 189 25.37 -8.68 9.06
CA ALA A 189 25.61 -8.43 10.48
C ALA A 189 25.38 -6.94 10.84
N ALA A 190 24.17 -6.45 10.56
CA ALA A 190 23.68 -5.13 10.90
C ALA A 190 22.16 -5.22 11.15
N ASN A 191 21.68 -4.36 12.05
CA ASN A 191 20.27 -4.32 12.43
C ASN A 191 19.44 -3.56 11.40
N ASP A 192 18.19 -4.00 11.21
CA ASP A 192 17.11 -3.32 10.47
C ASP A 192 17.49 -2.80 9.06
N MET A 193 18.31 -3.59 8.34
CA MET A 193 18.71 -3.25 6.98
C MET A 193 17.64 -3.67 5.98
N SER A 194 17.25 -2.76 5.09
CA SER A 194 16.46 -3.04 3.90
C SER A 194 17.35 -3.50 2.75
N PHE A 195 16.78 -4.27 1.80
CA PHE A 195 17.53 -4.84 0.69
C PHE A 195 17.05 -4.28 -0.66
N VAL A 196 17.99 -3.96 -1.53
CA VAL A 196 17.73 -3.67 -2.94
C VAL A 196 18.04 -4.92 -3.74
N LEU A 197 17.07 -5.39 -4.49
CA LEU A 197 17.14 -6.63 -5.24
C LEU A 197 17.10 -6.37 -6.74
N ARG A 198 17.76 -7.23 -7.50
CA ARG A 198 17.55 -7.35 -8.93
C ARG A 198 16.22 -8.05 -9.20
N ALA A 199 15.75 -7.99 -10.45
CA ALA A 199 14.52 -8.66 -10.88
C ALA A 199 14.56 -10.19 -10.64
N ASP A 200 15.74 -10.81 -10.74
CA ASP A 200 15.95 -12.23 -10.45
C ASP A 200 16.07 -12.56 -8.94
N GLY A 201 15.94 -11.54 -8.08
CA GLY A 201 16.02 -11.66 -6.62
C GLY A 201 17.44 -11.68 -6.05
N ALA A 202 18.46 -11.52 -6.87
CA ALA A 202 19.81 -11.39 -6.34
C ALA A 202 19.97 -10.08 -5.58
N PRO A 203 20.47 -10.12 -4.32
CA PRO A 203 20.70 -8.90 -3.54
C PRO A 203 21.83 -8.08 -4.17
N MET A 204 21.61 -6.78 -4.32
CA MET A 204 22.60 -5.83 -4.83
C MET A 204 23.21 -4.98 -3.72
N TYR A 205 22.33 -4.47 -2.86
CA TYR A 205 22.71 -3.60 -1.75
C TYR A 205 21.83 -3.89 -0.56
N ALA A 206 22.36 -3.60 0.62
CA ALA A 206 21.54 -3.41 1.80
C ALA A 206 21.83 -2.04 2.41
N TYR A 207 20.79 -1.37 2.91
CA TYR A 207 20.88 -0.03 3.44
C TYR A 207 20.03 0.15 4.69
N GLY A 208 20.43 1.06 5.53
CA GLY A 208 19.73 1.39 6.78
C GLY A 208 20.51 2.41 7.58
N THR A 209 20.27 2.44 8.87
CA THR A 209 21.03 3.27 9.82
C THR A 209 21.58 2.41 10.94
N ASP A 210 22.69 2.83 11.52
CA ASP A 210 23.20 2.26 12.77
C ASP A 210 22.50 2.88 14.00
N ASN A 211 22.94 2.51 15.20
CA ASN A 211 22.39 3.02 16.45
C ASN A 211 22.70 4.50 16.71
N ASP A 212 23.63 5.08 15.96
CA ASP A 212 24.04 6.48 16.02
C ASP A 212 23.44 7.30 14.86
N ASP A 213 22.43 6.75 14.17
CA ASP A 213 21.73 7.34 13.00
C ASP A 213 22.66 7.59 11.78
N ASN A 214 23.83 6.95 11.69
CA ASN A 214 24.64 7.01 10.49
C ASN A 214 24.08 6.11 9.40
N TYR A 215 24.03 6.62 8.17
CA TYR A 215 23.61 5.83 7.02
C TYR A 215 24.62 4.74 6.68
N LEU A 216 24.15 3.51 6.59
CA LEU A 216 24.91 2.35 6.18
C LEU A 216 24.50 1.89 4.79
N LEU A 217 25.47 1.53 3.96
CA LEU A 217 25.27 0.91 2.64
C LEU A 217 26.27 -0.24 2.46
N TYR A 218 25.75 -1.43 2.29
CA TYR A 218 26.49 -2.65 2.00
C TYR A 218 26.26 -3.08 0.56
N ARG A 219 27.30 -3.62 -0.08
CA ARG A 219 27.28 -4.13 -1.44
C ARG A 219 27.62 -5.62 -1.43
#